data_70a5f6c3f02b05e2a473f6d9064b318d
#
_entry.id   70a5f6c3f02b05e2a473f6d9064b318d
#
_cell.length_a   1.000
_cell.length_b   1.000
_cell.length_c   1.000
_cell.angle_alpha   90.00
_cell.angle_beta   90.00
_cell.angle_gamma   90.00
#
_symmetry.space_group_name_H-M   'P 1'
#
loop_
_entity.id
_entity.type
_entity.pdbx_description
1 polymer ?
#
loop_
_entity_poly.entity_id
_entity_poly.type
_entity_poly.pdbx_seq_one_letter_code
_entity_poly.pdbx_strand_id
1 'polypeptide(L)'
;NRPLVSAYRAAPVQVNYLDVATSGLQEMDYFLTDDDLNPPETEQKFTEEIYRLPCSFQGAPIEASPPVGPLPADRAGRITFSSFNNPAKVNGEVLNLWARVLEAVPGSRLMLKYYRIYFVASLRHRILSEFEAAGISKDRILFPEPCDTKYGHLLSYGEIDIALDPFPFNGVTTTIQALSMGVPVIALIGNSFVSRNSTMILRHAGLIKLA
;
A
#
# COMPACT_ATOMS: atom_id res chain seq x y z
N ASN A 1 19.23 -2.54 3.12
CA ASN A 1 19.72 -3.26 1.95
C ASN A 1 21.23 -3.17 1.88
N ARG A 2 21.88 -4.28 1.58
CA ARG A 2 23.35 -4.38 1.39
C ARG A 2 23.64 -5.07 0.05
N PRO A 3 23.31 -4.45 -1.08
CA PRO A 3 23.42 -5.09 -2.40
C PRO A 3 24.85 -5.53 -2.72
N LEU A 4 25.84 -4.83 -2.21
CA LEU A 4 27.27 -5.17 -2.44
C LEU A 4 27.66 -6.56 -1.90
N VAL A 5 26.94 -7.12 -0.93
CA VAL A 5 27.19 -8.51 -0.48
C VAL A 5 26.95 -9.49 -1.61
N SER A 6 25.89 -9.28 -2.39
CA SER A 6 25.54 -10.12 -3.54
C SER A 6 26.54 -10.00 -4.70
N ALA A 7 27.24 -8.86 -4.82
CA ALA A 7 28.28 -8.67 -5.85
C ALA A 7 29.51 -9.59 -5.69
N TYR A 8 29.70 -10.17 -4.51
CA TYR A 8 30.77 -11.15 -4.28
C TYR A 8 30.45 -12.57 -4.78
N ARG A 9 29.27 -12.79 -5.35
CA ARG A 9 28.80 -14.09 -5.82
C ARG A 9 29.05 -15.21 -4.78
N ALA A 10 28.43 -15.05 -3.63
CA ALA A 10 28.60 -15.95 -2.49
C ALA A 10 28.01 -17.35 -2.70
N ALA A 11 27.21 -17.55 -3.74
CA ALA A 11 26.59 -18.83 -4.10
C ALA A 11 26.64 -19.09 -5.61
N PRO A 12 26.61 -20.36 -6.05
CA PRO A 12 26.56 -20.74 -7.48
C PRO A 12 25.34 -20.16 -8.20
N VAL A 13 24.20 -20.03 -7.51
CA VAL A 13 22.98 -19.37 -7.98
C VAL A 13 22.55 -18.34 -6.96
N GLN A 14 22.33 -17.12 -7.41
CA GLN A 14 21.84 -16.00 -6.59
C GLN A 14 20.50 -15.51 -7.14
N VAL A 15 19.51 -15.39 -6.25
CA VAL A 15 18.14 -15.06 -6.60
C VAL A 15 17.70 -13.81 -5.85
N ASN A 16 17.17 -12.85 -6.59
CA ASN A 16 16.53 -11.66 -6.02
C ASN A 16 15.04 -11.96 -5.80
N TYR A 17 14.57 -11.80 -4.57
CA TYR A 17 13.19 -12.07 -4.20
C TYR A 17 12.68 -11.03 -3.20
N LEU A 18 11.42 -10.68 -3.31
CA LEU A 18 10.73 -9.65 -2.49
C LEU A 18 11.35 -8.25 -2.60
N ASP A 19 12.13 -7.98 -3.64
CA ASP A 19 12.58 -6.63 -3.94
C ASP A 19 11.59 -5.93 -4.89
N VAL A 20 11.73 -4.62 -5.03
CA VAL A 20 10.80 -3.76 -5.79
C VAL A 20 11.33 -3.42 -7.19
N ALA A 21 12.57 -3.81 -7.48
CA ALA A 21 13.25 -3.55 -8.74
C ALA A 21 14.41 -4.53 -8.94
N THR A 22 15.03 -4.48 -10.13
CA THR A 22 16.30 -5.15 -10.40
C THR A 22 17.37 -4.75 -9.36
N SER A 23 18.23 -5.68 -9.01
CA SER A 23 19.41 -5.39 -8.18
C SER A 23 20.45 -4.53 -8.93
N GLY A 24 20.42 -4.55 -10.25
CA GLY A 24 21.43 -3.92 -11.11
C GLY A 24 22.78 -4.65 -11.11
N LEU A 25 22.87 -5.84 -10.51
CA LEU A 25 24.09 -6.63 -10.38
C LEU A 25 24.10 -7.78 -11.38
N GLN A 26 25.21 -7.95 -12.10
CA GLN A 26 25.39 -9.08 -13.02
C GLN A 26 25.61 -10.41 -12.30
N GLU A 27 25.94 -10.37 -11.02
CA GLU A 27 26.14 -11.53 -10.16
C GLU A 27 24.82 -12.12 -9.65
N MET A 28 23.70 -11.45 -9.86
CA MET A 28 22.36 -11.97 -9.57
C MET A 28 21.81 -12.67 -10.82
N ASP A 29 21.43 -13.94 -10.69
CA ASP A 29 20.99 -14.75 -11.81
C ASP A 29 19.50 -14.54 -12.12
N TYR A 30 18.64 -14.58 -11.09
CA TYR A 30 17.19 -14.56 -11.26
C TYR A 30 16.51 -13.49 -10.41
N PHE A 31 15.42 -12.96 -10.96
CA PHE A 31 14.45 -12.14 -10.23
C PHE A 31 13.11 -12.90 -10.17
N LEU A 32 12.70 -13.31 -8.97
CA LEU A 32 11.42 -14.01 -8.79
C LEU A 32 10.26 -13.01 -8.76
N THR A 33 9.28 -13.29 -9.61
CA THR A 33 8.07 -12.47 -9.75
C THR A 33 6.88 -13.34 -10.19
N ASP A 34 5.81 -12.72 -10.69
CA ASP A 34 4.68 -13.37 -11.35
C ASP A 34 4.19 -12.53 -12.54
N ASP A 35 3.19 -13.06 -13.27
CA ASP A 35 2.65 -12.40 -14.46
C ASP A 35 1.84 -11.13 -14.12
N ASP A 36 1.32 -10.99 -12.91
CA ASP A 36 0.60 -9.79 -12.49
C ASP A 36 1.56 -8.63 -12.21
N LEU A 37 2.70 -8.90 -11.59
CA LEU A 37 3.71 -7.89 -11.25
C LEU A 37 4.61 -7.53 -12.44
N ASN A 38 5.06 -8.53 -13.20
CA ASN A 38 5.87 -8.36 -14.39
C ASN A 38 5.26 -9.14 -15.55
N PRO A 39 4.21 -8.64 -16.19
CA PRO A 39 3.63 -9.29 -17.36
C PRO A 39 4.67 -9.43 -18.48
N PRO A 40 4.51 -10.38 -19.42
CA PRO A 40 5.46 -10.62 -20.50
C PRO A 40 5.82 -9.38 -21.32
N GLU A 41 4.87 -8.46 -21.47
CA GLU A 41 5.01 -7.18 -22.18
C GLU A 41 5.62 -6.04 -21.33
N THR A 42 6.12 -6.33 -20.14
CA THR A 42 6.69 -5.27 -19.27
C THR A 42 7.89 -4.58 -19.93
N GLU A 43 7.89 -3.26 -19.94
CA GLU A 43 9.01 -2.44 -20.41
C GLU A 43 10.12 -2.26 -19.36
N GLN A 44 9.86 -2.64 -18.11
CA GLN A 44 10.82 -2.51 -17.02
C GLN A 44 12.04 -3.42 -17.28
N LYS A 45 13.25 -2.83 -17.18
CA LYS A 45 14.51 -3.53 -17.42
C LYS A 45 15.02 -4.18 -16.14
N PHE A 46 15.53 -5.41 -16.29
CA PHE A 46 16.19 -6.19 -15.24
C PHE A 46 17.56 -6.64 -15.73
N THR A 47 18.53 -6.72 -14.83
CA THR A 47 19.83 -7.36 -15.10
C THR A 47 19.73 -8.87 -14.93
N GLU A 48 18.84 -9.31 -14.04
CA GLU A 48 18.51 -10.70 -13.77
C GLU A 48 17.57 -11.29 -14.83
N GLU A 49 17.61 -12.59 -15.01
CA GLU A 49 16.56 -13.32 -15.74
C GLU A 49 15.27 -13.33 -14.90
N ILE A 50 14.15 -12.91 -15.50
CA ILE A 50 12.86 -12.92 -14.83
C ILE A 50 12.32 -14.35 -14.76
N TYR A 51 12.16 -14.88 -13.54
CA TYR A 51 11.54 -16.16 -13.27
C TYR A 51 10.14 -15.97 -12.66
N ARG A 52 9.10 -16.37 -13.41
CA ARG A 52 7.71 -16.16 -13.00
C ARG A 52 7.17 -17.35 -12.23
N LEU A 53 6.69 -17.07 -11.03
CA LEU A 53 5.98 -18.02 -10.17
C LEU A 53 4.46 -17.89 -10.43
N PRO A 54 3.66 -18.91 -10.08
CA PRO A 54 2.20 -18.79 -10.15
C PRO A 54 1.65 -17.66 -9.26
N CYS A 55 2.35 -17.32 -8.17
CA CYS A 55 2.12 -16.17 -7.30
C CYS A 55 3.44 -15.87 -6.58
N SER A 56 3.95 -14.66 -6.71
CA SER A 56 5.23 -14.27 -6.11
C SER A 56 5.09 -13.82 -4.66
N PHE A 57 3.94 -13.25 -4.28
CA PHE A 57 3.69 -12.83 -2.92
C PHE A 57 2.87 -13.88 -2.16
N GLN A 58 3.52 -14.53 -1.23
CA GLN A 58 2.85 -15.34 -0.24
C GLN A 58 2.80 -14.53 1.05
N GLY A 59 1.66 -13.89 1.30
CA GLY A 59 1.40 -13.26 2.59
C GLY A 59 1.37 -14.32 3.68
N ALA A 60 2.17 -14.16 4.73
CA ALA A 60 2.01 -14.98 5.91
C ALA A 60 0.62 -14.73 6.53
N PRO A 61 -0.07 -15.77 7.00
CA PRO A 61 -1.32 -15.60 7.75
C PRO A 61 -1.12 -14.56 8.87
N ILE A 62 -2.07 -13.66 9.03
CA ILE A 62 -2.05 -12.73 10.16
C ILE A 62 -2.53 -13.51 11.38
N GLU A 63 -1.59 -14.11 12.10
CA GLU A 63 -1.88 -14.79 13.36
C GLU A 63 -2.48 -13.80 14.36
N ALA A 64 -3.48 -14.25 15.13
CA ALA A 64 -4.15 -13.47 16.16
C ALA A 64 -4.72 -12.12 15.67
N SER A 65 -5.37 -12.12 14.50
CA SER A 65 -6.14 -10.95 14.03
C SER A 65 -7.33 -10.70 14.95
N PRO A 66 -7.68 -9.43 15.23
CA PRO A 66 -8.97 -9.11 15.82
C PRO A 66 -10.12 -9.64 14.96
N PRO A 67 -11.28 -9.96 15.55
CA PRO A 67 -12.47 -10.28 14.76
C PRO A 67 -12.89 -9.07 13.92
N VAL A 68 -13.35 -9.33 12.70
CA VAL A 68 -13.93 -8.29 11.84
C VAL A 68 -15.23 -7.81 12.47
N GLY A 69 -15.32 -6.50 12.72
CA GLY A 69 -16.50 -5.86 13.30
C GLY A 69 -17.55 -5.47 12.24
N PRO A 70 -18.67 -4.88 12.69
CA PRO A 70 -19.67 -4.30 11.79
C PRO A 70 -19.09 -3.08 11.04
N LEU A 71 -19.75 -2.71 9.94
CA LEU A 71 -19.34 -1.58 9.11
C LEU A 71 -19.31 -0.28 9.92
N PRO A 72 -18.16 0.42 10.01
CA PRO A 72 -18.05 1.66 10.80
C PRO A 72 -19.03 2.75 10.36
N ALA A 73 -19.33 2.86 9.07
CA ALA A 73 -20.27 3.84 8.52
C ALA A 73 -21.68 3.71 9.09
N ASP A 74 -22.16 2.49 9.41
CA ASP A 74 -23.48 2.26 9.99
C ASP A 74 -23.59 2.94 11.37
N ARG A 75 -22.50 2.95 12.14
CA ARG A 75 -22.44 3.59 13.45
C ARG A 75 -22.15 5.09 13.36
N ALA A 76 -21.27 5.48 12.43
CA ALA A 76 -20.79 6.86 12.32
C ALA A 76 -21.68 7.76 11.46
N GLY A 77 -22.58 7.17 10.65
CA GLY A 77 -23.42 7.88 9.66
C GLY A 77 -22.62 8.55 8.54
N ARG A 78 -21.38 8.12 8.33
CA ARG A 78 -20.48 8.66 7.30
C ARG A 78 -19.38 7.67 6.92
N ILE A 79 -18.88 7.78 5.71
CA ILE A 79 -17.74 6.99 5.23
C ILE A 79 -16.43 7.55 5.77
N THR A 80 -15.57 6.66 6.27
CA THR A 80 -14.19 6.95 6.61
C THR A 80 -13.26 6.22 5.63
N PHE A 81 -12.63 6.98 4.75
CA PHE A 81 -11.52 6.50 3.93
C PHE A 81 -10.24 6.43 4.76
N SER A 82 -9.27 5.65 4.32
CA SER A 82 -7.97 5.63 5.00
C SER A 82 -6.81 5.33 4.07
N SER A 83 -5.60 5.69 4.52
CA SER A 83 -4.35 5.11 4.02
C SER A 83 -3.40 4.90 5.19
N PHE A 84 -3.04 3.63 5.45
CA PHE A 84 -2.07 3.26 6.49
C PHE A 84 -0.68 2.99 5.89
N ASN A 85 -0.44 3.57 4.73
CA ASN A 85 0.82 3.48 4.01
C ASN A 85 1.87 4.47 4.51
N ASN A 86 3.13 4.13 4.24
CA ASN A 86 4.26 5.03 4.49
C ASN A 86 4.03 6.38 3.78
N PRO A 87 4.10 7.53 4.49
CA PRO A 87 3.89 8.85 3.89
C PRO A 87 4.89 9.20 2.78
N ALA A 88 6.03 8.50 2.67
CA ALA A 88 6.94 8.64 1.54
C ALA A 88 6.31 8.24 0.19
N LYS A 89 5.23 7.43 0.22
CA LYS A 89 4.43 7.07 -0.95
C LYS A 89 3.34 8.09 -1.29
N VAL A 90 3.08 9.04 -0.39
CA VAL A 90 1.98 10.02 -0.51
C VAL A 90 2.53 11.32 -1.08
N ASN A 91 2.53 11.42 -2.40
CA ASN A 91 2.94 12.60 -3.15
C ASN A 91 1.76 13.56 -3.39
N GLY A 92 1.99 14.69 -4.06
CA GLY A 92 0.96 15.69 -4.35
C GLY A 92 -0.16 15.17 -5.26
N GLU A 93 0.15 14.30 -6.24
CA GLU A 93 -0.85 13.71 -7.13
C GLU A 93 -1.80 12.79 -6.36
N VAL A 94 -1.27 11.99 -5.41
CA VAL A 94 -2.05 11.14 -4.52
C VAL A 94 -2.99 11.99 -3.66
N LEU A 95 -2.49 13.07 -3.04
CA LEU A 95 -3.30 13.96 -2.22
C LEU A 95 -4.40 14.64 -3.03
N ASN A 96 -4.10 15.08 -4.24
CA ASN A 96 -5.08 15.69 -5.15
C ASN A 96 -6.19 14.69 -5.53
N LEU A 97 -5.83 13.45 -5.89
CA LEU A 97 -6.83 12.42 -6.18
C LEU A 97 -7.71 12.12 -4.97
N TRP A 98 -7.11 11.99 -3.78
CA TRP A 98 -7.88 11.76 -2.56
C TRP A 98 -8.76 12.94 -2.16
N ALA A 99 -8.35 14.18 -2.45
CA ALA A 99 -9.20 15.36 -2.28
C ALA A 99 -10.46 15.28 -3.15
N ARG A 100 -10.31 14.88 -4.42
CA ARG A 100 -11.45 14.65 -5.33
C ARG A 100 -12.38 13.53 -4.84
N VAL A 101 -11.82 12.46 -4.24
CA VAL A 101 -12.64 11.42 -3.60
C VAL A 101 -13.47 11.99 -2.45
N LEU A 102 -12.83 12.80 -1.58
CA LEU A 102 -13.54 13.45 -0.48
C LEU A 102 -14.60 14.46 -0.95
N GLU A 103 -14.33 15.19 -2.02
CA GLU A 103 -15.30 16.09 -2.65
C GLU A 103 -16.51 15.33 -3.18
N ALA A 104 -16.28 14.21 -3.88
CA ALA A 104 -17.32 13.37 -4.45
C ALA A 104 -18.19 12.65 -3.39
N VAL A 105 -17.70 12.52 -2.15
CA VAL A 105 -18.41 11.89 -1.03
C VAL A 105 -18.53 12.89 0.13
N PRO A 106 -19.53 13.80 0.10
CA PRO A 106 -19.72 14.81 1.13
C PRO A 106 -19.87 14.21 2.53
N GLY A 107 -19.24 14.85 3.53
CA GLY A 107 -19.27 14.38 4.92
C GLY A 107 -18.29 13.22 5.23
N SER A 108 -17.68 12.61 4.24
CA SER A 108 -16.65 11.59 4.46
C SER A 108 -15.37 12.18 5.06
N ARG A 109 -14.55 11.31 5.65
CA ARG A 109 -13.26 11.65 6.26
C ARG A 109 -12.15 10.79 5.68
N LEU A 110 -10.90 11.26 5.82
CA LEU A 110 -9.71 10.49 5.47
C LEU A 110 -8.83 10.33 6.70
N MET A 111 -8.55 9.09 7.08
CA MET A 111 -7.66 8.73 8.18
C MET A 111 -6.28 8.34 7.65
N LEU A 112 -5.24 9.05 8.07
CA LEU A 112 -3.85 8.79 7.69
C LEU A 112 -3.07 8.31 8.90
N LYS A 113 -2.49 7.10 8.81
CA LYS A 113 -1.75 6.47 9.89
C LYS A 113 -0.53 5.71 9.37
N TYR A 114 0.62 5.94 9.99
CA TYR A 114 1.81 5.12 9.79
C TYR A 114 2.79 5.36 10.94
N TYR A 115 2.87 4.44 11.90
CA TYR A 115 3.65 4.62 13.14
C TYR A 115 3.48 6.05 13.71
N ARG A 116 4.58 6.72 14.11
CA ARG A 116 4.60 8.11 14.59
C ARG A 116 4.93 9.13 13.51
N ILE A 117 5.10 8.73 12.24
CA ILE A 117 5.62 9.62 11.20
C ILE A 117 4.62 10.73 10.87
N TYR A 118 3.32 10.45 10.86
CA TYR A 118 2.31 11.50 10.67
C TYR A 118 2.22 12.50 11.83
N PHE A 119 3.01 12.35 12.91
CA PHE A 119 3.12 13.33 13.99
C PHE A 119 4.23 14.36 13.76
N VAL A 120 5.02 14.26 12.70
CA VAL A 120 5.97 15.27 12.27
C VAL A 120 5.20 16.52 11.80
N ALA A 121 5.39 17.66 12.47
CA ALA A 121 4.59 18.87 12.25
C ALA A 121 4.66 19.37 10.80
N SER A 122 5.83 19.36 10.18
CA SER A 122 6.02 19.80 8.79
C SER A 122 5.27 18.90 7.80
N LEU A 123 5.24 17.58 8.03
CA LEU A 123 4.49 16.65 7.20
C LEU A 123 2.98 16.87 7.31
N ARG A 124 2.46 17.01 8.55
CA ARG A 124 1.03 17.34 8.75
C ARG A 124 0.66 18.67 8.11
N HIS A 125 1.50 19.68 8.29
CA HIS A 125 1.25 21.00 7.70
C HIS A 125 1.15 20.90 6.18
N ARG A 126 2.11 20.24 5.52
CA ARG A 126 2.08 20.01 4.07
C ARG A 126 0.79 19.32 3.63
N ILE A 127 0.43 18.20 4.25
CA ILE A 127 -0.76 17.43 3.89
C ILE A 127 -2.04 18.27 4.06
N LEU A 128 -2.20 18.94 5.21
CA LEU A 128 -3.37 19.76 5.48
C LEU A 128 -3.47 20.95 4.53
N SER A 129 -2.34 21.57 4.16
CA SER A 129 -2.32 22.69 3.21
C SER A 129 -2.73 22.24 1.79
N GLU A 130 -2.32 21.05 1.35
CA GLU A 130 -2.73 20.49 0.06
C GLU A 130 -4.25 20.24 0.03
N PHE A 131 -4.82 19.63 1.07
CA PHE A 131 -6.26 19.41 1.16
C PHE A 131 -7.04 20.74 1.26
N GLU A 132 -6.56 21.70 2.03
CA GLU A 132 -7.17 23.02 2.15
C GLU A 132 -7.16 23.79 0.82
N ALA A 133 -6.05 23.74 0.07
CA ALA A 133 -5.94 24.29 -1.28
C ALA A 133 -6.92 23.65 -2.28
N ALA A 134 -7.27 22.38 -2.05
CA ALA A 134 -8.29 21.66 -2.82
C ALA A 134 -9.73 21.85 -2.27
N GLY A 135 -9.94 22.77 -1.31
CA GLY A 135 -11.26 23.07 -0.73
C GLY A 135 -11.76 22.06 0.30
N ILE A 136 -10.91 21.13 0.75
CA ILE A 136 -11.27 20.13 1.76
C ILE A 136 -10.91 20.66 3.16
N SER A 137 -11.91 20.70 4.06
CA SER A 137 -11.71 21.17 5.43
C SER A 137 -10.79 20.24 6.23
N LYS A 138 -9.92 20.82 7.07
CA LYS A 138 -8.93 20.09 7.88
C LYS A 138 -9.54 19.10 8.87
N ASP A 139 -10.74 19.35 9.37
CA ASP A 139 -11.46 18.48 10.29
C ASP A 139 -11.88 17.14 9.64
N ARG A 140 -11.82 17.06 8.32
CA ARG A 140 -12.05 15.82 7.57
C ARG A 140 -10.80 14.94 7.46
N ILE A 141 -9.61 15.44 7.83
CA ILE A 141 -8.34 14.70 7.76
C ILE A 141 -7.93 14.30 9.17
N LEU A 142 -7.90 13.01 9.42
CA LEU A 142 -7.67 12.43 10.75
C LEU A 142 -6.26 11.85 10.84
N PHE A 143 -5.59 12.09 11.96
CA PHE A 143 -4.31 11.51 12.33
C PHE A 143 -4.45 10.84 13.71
N PRO A 144 -4.92 9.59 13.75
CA PRO A 144 -5.14 8.89 15.01
C PRO A 144 -3.83 8.68 15.77
N GLU A 145 -3.94 8.53 17.09
CA GLU A 145 -2.78 8.23 17.93
C GLU A 145 -2.08 6.93 17.47
N PRO A 146 -0.74 6.91 17.51
CA PRO A 146 0.01 5.72 17.14
C PRO A 146 -0.32 4.57 18.10
N CYS A 147 -0.34 3.39 17.56
CA CYS A 147 -0.44 2.17 18.36
C CYS A 147 0.88 1.42 18.34
N ASP A 148 1.38 1.06 19.50
CA ASP A 148 2.71 0.43 19.64
C ASP A 148 2.64 -1.11 19.52
N THR A 149 1.44 -1.69 19.39
CA THR A 149 1.26 -3.13 19.22
C THR A 149 0.70 -3.49 17.86
N LYS A 150 1.11 -4.65 17.32
CA LYS A 150 0.56 -5.20 16.07
C LYS A 150 -0.96 -5.38 16.16
N TYR A 151 -1.46 -5.90 17.27
CA TYR A 151 -2.88 -6.12 17.49
C TYR A 151 -3.67 -4.81 17.49
N GLY A 152 -3.21 -3.79 18.19
CA GLY A 152 -3.86 -2.48 18.20
C GLY A 152 -3.76 -1.77 16.85
N HIS A 153 -2.69 -2.01 16.07
CA HIS A 153 -2.63 -1.53 14.69
C HIS A 153 -3.74 -2.16 13.85
N LEU A 154 -3.98 -3.47 13.95
CA LEU A 154 -5.05 -4.14 13.24
C LEU A 154 -6.44 -3.68 13.71
N LEU A 155 -6.65 -3.43 15.01
CA LEU A 155 -7.90 -2.87 15.53
C LEU A 155 -8.26 -1.54 14.86
N SER A 156 -7.28 -0.73 14.45
CA SER A 156 -7.54 0.55 13.77
C SER A 156 -8.26 0.40 12.42
N TYR A 157 -8.19 -0.78 11.78
CA TYR A 157 -8.97 -1.06 10.57
C TYR A 157 -10.48 -1.16 10.85
N GLY A 158 -10.88 -1.46 12.09
CA GLY A 158 -12.28 -1.46 12.50
C GLY A 158 -12.92 -0.06 12.63
N GLU A 159 -12.17 1.01 12.33
CA GLU A 159 -12.65 2.39 12.34
C GLU A 159 -12.77 3.00 10.93
N ILE A 160 -12.45 2.22 9.89
CA ILE A 160 -12.42 2.66 8.50
C ILE A 160 -13.28 1.77 7.61
N ASP A 161 -13.86 2.34 6.58
CA ASP A 161 -14.76 1.65 5.66
C ASP A 161 -14.04 1.23 4.38
N ILE A 162 -13.14 2.06 3.86
CA ILE A 162 -12.45 1.85 2.59
C ILE A 162 -11.00 2.33 2.71
N ALA A 163 -10.06 1.50 2.30
CA ALA A 163 -8.65 1.90 2.19
C ALA A 163 -8.34 2.42 0.78
N LEU A 164 -7.64 3.56 0.72
CA LEU A 164 -7.14 4.15 -0.52
C LEU A 164 -5.64 3.85 -0.63
N ASP A 165 -5.27 3.16 -1.69
CA ASP A 165 -3.88 2.81 -1.93
C ASP A 165 -3.13 3.94 -2.63
N PRO A 166 -1.90 4.30 -2.20
CA PRO A 166 -1.12 5.31 -2.89
C PRO A 166 -0.57 4.80 -4.21
N PHE A 167 -0.27 5.72 -5.13
CA PHE A 167 0.37 5.45 -6.40
C PHE A 167 1.52 6.43 -6.66
N PRO A 168 2.49 6.12 -7.52
CA PRO A 168 2.66 4.87 -8.27
C PRO A 168 3.20 3.70 -7.42
N PHE A 169 3.50 3.89 -6.14
CA PHE A 169 4.01 2.85 -5.26
C PHE A 169 2.89 2.31 -4.37
N ASN A 170 2.29 1.20 -4.77
CA ASN A 170 1.19 0.55 -4.04
C ASN A 170 1.61 -0.03 -2.68
N GLY A 171 0.59 -0.35 -1.88
CA GLY A 171 0.73 -1.16 -0.67
C GLY A 171 1.00 -2.63 -0.98
N VAL A 172 1.57 -3.32 -0.01
CA VAL A 172 1.66 -4.79 0.03
C VAL A 172 1.11 -5.26 1.38
N THR A 173 1.90 -5.13 2.43
CA THR A 173 1.50 -5.50 3.79
C THR A 173 0.22 -4.78 4.23
N THR A 174 0.11 -3.48 3.95
CA THR A 174 -1.07 -2.68 4.29
C THR A 174 -2.32 -3.12 3.53
N THR A 175 -2.19 -3.54 2.28
CA THR A 175 -3.29 -4.09 1.47
C THR A 175 -3.75 -5.43 2.04
N ILE A 176 -2.82 -6.33 2.34
CA ILE A 176 -3.13 -7.63 2.96
C ILE A 176 -3.81 -7.41 4.33
N GLN A 177 -3.28 -6.51 5.16
CA GLN A 177 -3.87 -6.21 6.48
C GLN A 177 -5.29 -5.65 6.36
N ALA A 178 -5.53 -4.69 5.45
CA ALA A 178 -6.86 -4.13 5.22
C ALA A 178 -7.85 -5.23 4.83
N LEU A 179 -7.52 -6.05 3.82
CA LEU A 179 -8.38 -7.16 3.37
C LEU A 179 -8.62 -8.19 4.48
N SER A 180 -7.60 -8.54 5.26
CA SER A 180 -7.72 -9.48 6.39
C SER A 180 -8.62 -8.95 7.51
N MET A 181 -8.77 -7.63 7.61
CA MET A 181 -9.67 -6.96 8.54
C MET A 181 -11.03 -6.60 7.92
N GLY A 182 -11.35 -7.15 6.74
CA GLY A 182 -12.62 -6.92 6.06
C GLY A 182 -12.76 -5.57 5.38
N VAL A 183 -11.68 -4.80 5.25
CA VAL A 183 -11.68 -3.46 4.64
C VAL A 183 -11.29 -3.57 3.17
N PRO A 184 -12.17 -3.19 2.22
CA PRO A 184 -11.85 -3.15 0.80
C PRO A 184 -10.77 -2.09 0.52
N VAL A 185 -9.89 -2.40 -0.43
CA VAL A 185 -8.82 -1.52 -0.87
C VAL A 185 -9.09 -1.08 -2.31
N ILE A 186 -9.11 0.22 -2.56
CA ILE A 186 -9.16 0.78 -3.90
C ILE A 186 -7.75 1.12 -4.33
N ALA A 187 -7.30 0.53 -5.43
CA ALA A 187 -5.97 0.71 -5.98
C ALA A 187 -6.02 1.26 -7.41
N LEU A 188 -4.94 1.90 -7.84
CA LEU A 188 -4.74 2.32 -9.21
C LEU A 188 -3.60 1.48 -9.81
N ILE A 189 -3.92 0.72 -10.85
CA ILE A 189 -2.94 -0.08 -11.58
C ILE A 189 -2.03 0.81 -12.42
N GLY A 190 -0.73 0.51 -12.43
CA GLY A 190 0.26 1.18 -13.26
C GLY A 190 1.12 0.21 -14.07
N ASN A 191 2.20 0.73 -14.67
CA ASN A 191 3.04 0.00 -15.61
C ASN A 191 4.35 -0.53 -15.02
N SER A 192 4.60 -0.32 -13.72
CA SER A 192 5.79 -0.81 -13.04
C SER A 192 5.45 -1.86 -11.99
N PHE A 193 6.43 -2.67 -11.60
CA PHE A 193 6.31 -3.67 -10.54
C PHE A 193 5.63 -3.09 -9.29
N VAL A 194 6.14 -1.97 -8.78
CA VAL A 194 5.62 -1.36 -7.54
C VAL A 194 4.21 -0.81 -7.67
N SER A 195 3.75 -0.48 -8.87
CA SER A 195 2.41 0.03 -9.15
C SER A 195 1.39 -1.08 -9.46
N ARG A 196 1.78 -2.34 -9.33
CA ARG A 196 0.93 -3.52 -9.54
C ARG A 196 0.76 -4.38 -8.28
N ASN A 197 1.44 -4.03 -7.20
CA ASN A 197 1.43 -4.83 -5.96
C ASN A 197 0.01 -5.07 -5.42
N SER A 198 -0.76 -4.00 -5.22
CA SER A 198 -2.13 -4.14 -4.71
C SER A 198 -3.05 -4.82 -5.72
N THR A 199 -2.88 -4.56 -7.03
CA THR A 199 -3.65 -5.21 -8.09
C THR A 199 -3.46 -6.73 -8.08
N MET A 200 -2.22 -7.19 -7.95
CA MET A 200 -1.91 -8.62 -7.82
C MET A 200 -2.62 -9.23 -6.60
N ILE A 201 -2.52 -8.58 -5.43
CA ILE A 201 -3.18 -9.05 -4.19
C ILE A 201 -4.70 -9.09 -4.37
N LEU A 202 -5.30 -8.04 -4.95
CA LEU A 202 -6.73 -7.96 -5.22
C LEU A 202 -7.20 -9.05 -6.19
N ARG A 203 -6.40 -9.34 -7.22
CA ARG A 203 -6.71 -10.42 -8.18
C ARG A 203 -6.74 -11.78 -7.49
N HIS A 204 -5.73 -12.10 -6.67
CA HIS A 204 -5.68 -13.36 -5.93
C HIS A 204 -6.78 -13.48 -4.86
N ALA A 205 -7.26 -12.36 -4.33
CA ALA A 205 -8.41 -12.30 -3.44
C ALA A 205 -9.77 -12.34 -4.17
N GLY A 206 -9.80 -12.39 -5.51
CA GLY A 206 -11.04 -12.33 -6.29
C GLY A 206 -11.69 -10.94 -6.35
N LEU A 207 -10.96 -9.89 -6.00
CA LEU A 207 -11.43 -8.51 -5.85
C LEU A 207 -10.89 -7.56 -6.92
N ILE A 208 -10.49 -8.07 -8.08
CA ILE A 208 -9.84 -7.28 -9.15
C ILE A 208 -10.64 -6.04 -9.60
N LYS A 209 -11.95 -6.02 -9.38
CA LYS A 209 -12.80 -4.86 -9.71
C LYS A 209 -12.51 -3.63 -8.86
N LEU A 210 -11.67 -3.75 -7.82
CA LEU A 210 -11.25 -2.65 -6.95
C LEU A 210 -9.90 -2.03 -7.39
N ALA A 211 -9.33 -2.49 -8.51
CA ALA A 211 -8.10 -1.98 -9.09
C ALA A 211 -8.32 -1.26 -10.42
#